data_9b4fbd6f5471f98e7d76d7c97b040511
#
_entry.id   9b4fbd6f5471f98e7d76d7c97b040511
#
_cell.length_a   1.000
_cell.length_b   1.000
_cell.length_c   1.000
_cell.angle_alpha   90.00
_cell.angle_beta   90.00
_cell.angle_gamma   90.00
#
_symmetry.space_group_name_H-M   'P 1'
#
loop_
_entity.id
_entity.type
_entity.pdbx_description
1 polymer ?
#
loop_
_entity_poly.entity_id
_entity_poly.type
_entity_poly.pdbx_seq_one_letter_code
_entity_poly.pdbx_strand_id
1 'polypeptide(L)'
;MKIHDQLYIDGAWTPSLSSRKIDVINAATEEVIAQVPDGTAKDVALAVQAARKAFDGWSQTTAAQRAAFLQNIADGLAARSDDIARSITAE
;
A
#
# COMPACT_ATOMS: atom_id res chain seq x y z
N MET A 1 1.41 13.88 -13.54
CA MET A 1 0.63 12.69 -13.17
C MET A 1 1.55 11.62 -12.62
N LYS A 2 1.20 11.04 -11.48
CA LYS A 2 1.96 9.92 -10.89
C LYS A 2 1.40 8.60 -11.41
N ILE A 3 2.29 7.70 -11.84
CA ILE A 3 1.90 6.37 -12.30
C ILE A 3 2.50 5.34 -11.33
N HIS A 4 1.62 4.61 -10.66
CA HIS A 4 1.99 3.49 -9.82
C HIS A 4 1.60 2.21 -10.58
N ASP A 5 2.57 1.38 -10.90
CA ASP A 5 2.38 0.18 -11.72
C ASP A 5 2.63 -1.11 -10.96
N GLN A 6 2.87 -1.01 -9.66
CA GLN A 6 3.20 -2.14 -8.81
C GLN A 6 2.33 -2.24 -7.57
N LEU A 7 2.14 -3.48 -7.11
CA LEU A 7 1.50 -3.81 -5.85
C LEU A 7 2.57 -4.16 -4.83
N TYR A 8 2.32 -3.89 -3.56
CA TYR A 8 3.23 -4.28 -2.48
C TYR A 8 2.75 -5.60 -1.89
N ILE A 9 3.46 -6.68 -2.20
CA ILE A 9 3.10 -8.03 -1.77
C ILE A 9 4.36 -8.74 -1.26
N ASP A 10 4.26 -9.41 -0.11
CA ASP A 10 5.34 -10.18 0.49
C ASP A 10 6.63 -9.37 0.69
N GLY A 11 6.49 -8.14 1.15
CA GLY A 11 7.62 -7.26 1.43
C GLY A 11 8.31 -6.67 0.21
N ALA A 12 7.73 -6.78 -0.97
CA ALA A 12 8.32 -6.29 -2.21
C ALA A 12 7.28 -5.65 -3.13
N TRP A 13 7.72 -4.67 -3.91
CA TRP A 13 6.93 -4.11 -4.99
C TRP A 13 6.96 -5.07 -6.19
N THR A 14 5.77 -5.54 -6.59
CA THR A 14 5.58 -6.51 -7.67
C THR A 14 4.61 -5.97 -8.71
N PRO A 15 4.87 -6.18 -10.01
CA PRO A 15 3.89 -5.83 -11.03
C PRO A 15 2.58 -6.60 -10.84
N SER A 16 1.45 -5.96 -11.12
CA SER A 16 0.18 -6.66 -11.23
C SER A 16 0.21 -7.66 -12.39
N LEU A 17 -0.56 -8.74 -12.28
CA LEU A 17 -0.72 -9.71 -13.37
C LEU A 17 -1.59 -9.18 -14.52
N SER A 18 -2.12 -7.97 -14.39
CA SER A 18 -2.85 -7.25 -15.43
C SER A 18 -2.16 -5.92 -15.72
N SER A 19 -2.30 -5.45 -16.97
CA SER A 19 -1.83 -4.12 -17.37
C SER A 19 -2.86 -3.01 -17.09
N ARG A 20 -4.07 -3.38 -16.62
CA ARG A 20 -5.12 -2.40 -16.36
C ARG A 20 -4.78 -1.53 -15.15
N LYS A 21 -5.17 -0.28 -15.25
CA LYS A 21 -4.99 0.72 -14.18
C LYS A 21 -6.29 1.43 -13.88
N ILE A 22 -6.37 1.95 -12.67
CA ILE A 22 -7.48 2.78 -12.20
C ILE A 22 -6.98 4.21 -12.13
N ASP A 23 -7.74 5.14 -12.70
CA ASP A 23 -7.44 6.55 -12.62
C ASP A 23 -7.80 7.10 -11.23
N VAL A 24 -6.89 7.89 -10.66
CA VAL A 24 -7.13 8.66 -9.45
C VAL A 24 -7.44 10.10 -9.86
N ILE A 25 -8.59 10.59 -9.46
CA ILE A 25 -9.14 11.87 -9.93
C ILE A 25 -9.13 12.87 -8.77
N ASN A 26 -8.68 14.10 -9.06
CA ASN A 26 -8.85 15.21 -8.15
C ASN A 26 -10.34 15.62 -8.15
N ALA A 27 -11.01 15.47 -7.02
CA ALA A 27 -12.45 15.71 -6.92
C ALA A 27 -12.84 17.17 -7.17
N ALA A 28 -11.93 18.11 -6.95
CA ALA A 28 -12.20 19.54 -7.16
C ALA A 28 -12.03 19.97 -8.62
N THR A 29 -11.04 19.44 -9.33
CA THR A 29 -10.72 19.82 -10.71
C THR A 29 -11.18 18.83 -11.75
N GLU A 30 -11.55 17.63 -11.32
CA GLU A 30 -11.95 16.49 -12.20
C GLU A 30 -10.80 15.98 -13.09
N GLU A 31 -9.59 16.38 -12.81
CA GLU A 31 -8.40 15.95 -13.56
C GLU A 31 -7.85 14.64 -13.02
N VAL A 32 -7.34 13.80 -13.92
CA VAL A 32 -6.60 12.60 -13.54
C VAL A 32 -5.23 12.99 -13.01
N ILE A 33 -4.95 12.70 -11.75
CA ILE A 33 -3.71 13.08 -11.07
C ILE A 33 -2.76 11.92 -10.85
N ALA A 34 -3.26 10.69 -10.92
CA ALA A 34 -2.45 9.48 -10.73
C ALA A 34 -3.14 8.28 -11.36
N GLN A 35 -2.40 7.18 -11.46
CA GLN A 35 -2.94 5.87 -11.82
C GLN A 35 -2.39 4.83 -10.87
N VAL A 36 -3.22 3.84 -10.52
CA VAL A 36 -2.85 2.70 -9.68
C VAL A 36 -3.21 1.39 -10.39
N PRO A 37 -2.56 0.26 -10.06
CA PRO A 37 -2.91 -1.01 -10.68
C PRO A 37 -4.35 -1.41 -10.36
N ASP A 38 -5.05 -1.95 -11.36
CA ASP A 38 -6.31 -2.65 -11.15
C ASP A 38 -5.99 -4.12 -10.87
N GLY A 39 -5.90 -4.47 -9.58
CA GLY A 39 -5.50 -5.81 -9.17
C GLY A 39 -6.46 -6.89 -9.65
N THR A 40 -5.92 -8.05 -9.99
CA THR A 40 -6.68 -9.21 -10.42
C THR A 40 -7.02 -10.12 -9.25
N ALA A 41 -7.93 -11.10 -9.46
CA ALA A 41 -8.20 -12.13 -8.49
C ALA A 41 -6.95 -12.96 -8.17
N LYS A 42 -6.06 -13.17 -9.16
CA LYS A 42 -4.77 -13.86 -8.95
C LYS A 42 -3.81 -13.03 -8.10
N ASP A 43 -3.78 -11.71 -8.29
CA ASP A 43 -3.00 -10.81 -7.42
C ASP A 43 -3.46 -10.92 -5.97
N VAL A 44 -4.78 -10.93 -5.74
CA VAL A 44 -5.35 -11.11 -4.40
C VAL A 44 -4.98 -12.48 -3.82
N ALA A 45 -5.02 -13.53 -4.62
CA ALA A 45 -4.63 -14.87 -4.17
C ALA A 45 -3.16 -14.91 -3.72
N LEU A 46 -2.26 -14.26 -4.45
CA LEU A 46 -0.84 -14.16 -4.09
C LEU A 46 -0.65 -13.38 -2.79
N ALA A 47 -1.38 -12.27 -2.62
CA ALA A 47 -1.33 -11.47 -1.40
C ALA A 47 -1.83 -12.26 -0.18
N VAL A 48 -2.92 -13.00 -0.34
CA VAL A 48 -3.47 -13.85 0.73
C VAL A 48 -2.51 -14.97 1.09
N GLN A 49 -1.87 -15.62 0.12
CA GLN A 49 -0.85 -16.64 0.37
C GLN A 49 0.33 -16.07 1.16
N ALA A 50 0.80 -14.87 0.80
CA ALA A 50 1.89 -14.21 1.52
C ALA A 50 1.51 -13.93 2.98
N ALA A 51 0.30 -13.41 3.21
CA ALA A 51 -0.22 -13.15 4.55
C ALA A 51 -0.36 -14.43 5.37
N ARG A 52 -0.85 -15.50 4.75
CA ARG A 52 -1.01 -16.80 5.38
C ARG A 52 0.33 -17.39 5.82
N LYS A 53 1.32 -17.30 4.93
CA LYS A 53 2.69 -17.76 5.20
C LYS A 53 3.36 -16.96 6.33
N ALA A 54 3.07 -15.67 6.43
CA ALA A 54 3.62 -14.81 7.47
C ALA A 54 2.98 -15.03 8.84
N PHE A 55 1.79 -15.63 8.89
CA PHE A 55 1.00 -15.76 10.13
C PHE A 55 1.75 -16.49 11.24
N ASP A 56 2.36 -17.62 10.95
CA ASP A 56 3.00 -18.46 11.98
C ASP A 56 4.11 -17.69 12.72
N GLY A 57 4.99 -17.03 11.98
CA GLY A 57 6.05 -16.22 12.58
C GLY A 57 5.52 -15.00 13.31
N TRP A 58 4.59 -14.29 12.70
CA TRP A 58 4.01 -13.08 13.29
C TRP A 58 3.22 -13.38 14.56
N SER A 59 2.45 -14.47 14.59
CA SER A 59 1.67 -14.86 15.76
C SER A 59 2.52 -15.18 16.99
N GLN A 60 3.80 -15.51 16.80
CA GLN A 60 4.74 -15.79 17.88
C GLN A 60 5.45 -14.56 18.41
N THR A 61 5.24 -13.39 17.83
CA THR A 61 5.85 -12.14 18.34
C THR A 61 5.21 -11.74 19.66
N THR A 62 6.01 -11.07 20.51
CA THR A 62 5.53 -10.56 21.80
C THR A 62 4.75 -9.24 21.60
N ALA A 63 3.94 -8.87 22.60
CA ALA A 63 3.26 -7.58 22.60
C ALA A 63 4.26 -6.42 22.51
N ALA A 64 5.40 -6.51 23.19
CA ALA A 64 6.45 -5.49 23.14
C ALA A 64 7.05 -5.34 21.73
N GLN A 65 7.29 -6.45 21.04
CA GLN A 65 7.78 -6.43 19.65
C GLN A 65 6.76 -5.78 18.71
N ARG A 66 5.49 -6.11 18.83
CA ARG A 66 4.43 -5.49 18.03
C ARG A 66 4.28 -4.00 18.31
N ALA A 67 4.39 -3.60 19.59
CA ALA A 67 4.36 -2.19 19.97
C ALA A 67 5.52 -1.41 19.34
N ALA A 68 6.72 -2.01 19.27
CA ALA A 68 7.87 -1.38 18.62
C ALA A 68 7.63 -1.18 17.11
N PHE A 69 7.02 -2.13 16.42
CA PHE A 69 6.63 -1.96 15.01
C PHE A 69 5.63 -0.82 14.83
N LEU A 70 4.63 -0.74 15.70
CA LEU A 70 3.64 0.36 15.66
C LEU A 70 4.28 1.71 15.91
N GLN A 71 5.24 1.79 16.83
CA GLN A 71 5.98 3.03 17.08
C GLN A 71 6.77 3.46 15.85
N ASN A 72 7.43 2.53 15.18
CA ASN A 72 8.16 2.81 13.94
C ASN A 72 7.23 3.32 12.83
N ILE A 73 6.03 2.75 12.72
CA ILE A 73 5.02 3.22 11.76
C ILE A 73 4.59 4.65 12.11
N ALA A 74 4.29 4.92 13.38
CA ALA A 74 3.89 6.25 13.85
C ALA A 74 4.98 7.30 13.56
N ASP A 75 6.23 6.97 13.83
CA ASP A 75 7.38 7.84 13.56
C ASP A 75 7.53 8.13 12.06
N GLY A 76 7.37 7.09 11.23
CA GLY A 76 7.43 7.23 9.78
C GLY A 76 6.30 8.09 9.22
N LEU A 77 5.09 7.94 9.73
CA LEU A 77 3.96 8.79 9.34
C LEU A 77 4.18 10.24 9.75
N ALA A 78 4.67 10.48 10.96
CA ALA A 78 4.98 11.83 11.44
C ALA A 78 6.03 12.51 10.57
N ALA A 79 7.10 11.78 10.19
CA ALA A 79 8.16 12.31 9.34
C ALA A 79 7.67 12.67 7.93
N ARG A 80 6.58 12.06 7.47
CA ARG A 80 6.01 12.27 6.12
C ARG A 80 4.64 12.93 6.15
N SER A 81 4.28 13.57 7.26
CA SER A 81 2.93 14.13 7.45
C SER A 81 2.55 15.15 6.38
N ASP A 82 3.48 16.01 5.95
CA ASP A 82 3.20 17.01 4.92
C ASP A 82 2.91 16.36 3.55
N ASP A 83 3.68 15.35 3.18
CA ASP A 83 3.47 14.62 1.92
C ASP A 83 2.12 13.90 1.92
N ILE A 84 1.78 13.25 3.03
CA ILE A 84 0.51 12.53 3.19
C ILE A 84 -0.65 13.52 3.14
N ALA A 85 -0.55 14.65 3.85
CA ALA A 85 -1.58 15.68 3.84
C ALA A 85 -1.82 16.22 2.43
N ARG A 86 -0.76 16.47 1.66
CA ARG A 86 -0.89 16.93 0.27
C ARG A 86 -1.58 15.88 -0.62
N SER A 87 -1.26 14.61 -0.43
CA SER A 87 -1.92 13.53 -1.18
C SER A 87 -3.42 13.48 -0.88
N ILE A 88 -3.79 13.57 0.39
CA ILE A 88 -5.19 13.57 0.81
C ILE A 88 -5.93 14.78 0.22
N THR A 89 -5.31 15.94 0.24
CA THR A 89 -5.91 17.16 -0.31
C THR A 89 -6.11 17.06 -1.83
N ALA A 90 -5.19 16.40 -2.54
CA ALA A 90 -5.25 16.27 -4.00
C ALA A 90 -6.29 15.25 -4.47
N GLU A 91 -6.66 14.30 -3.66
CA GLU A 91 -7.66 13.26 -3.98
C GLU A 91 -9.14 13.72 -3.73
#